data_1772a2c1de8cd7f42c4df9f2690291c7
#
_entry.id   1772a2c1de8cd7f42c4df9f2690291c7
#
_cell.length_a   1.000
_cell.length_b   1.000
_cell.length_c   1.000
_cell.angle_alpha   90.00
_cell.angle_beta   90.00
_cell.angle_gamma   90.00
#
_symmetry.space_group_name_H-M   'P 1'
#
loop_
_entity.id
_entity.type
_entity.pdbx_description
1 polymer ?
#
loop_
_entity_poly.entity_id
_entity_poly.type
_entity_poly.pdbx_seq_one_letter_code
_entity_poly.pdbx_strand_id
1 'polypeptide(L)'
;MAKKTAEFLNELSDKNTDLKEYFRADPSSFTNTSIKGFWEKMIKKAEKTKSDIINKADLSYCYFYDVINGRKIPSKDKIIRIALAMGLNLDECQEALRISGKSALYPRIKRDSVIIFAVNHAYSVYKTNDLLAEYGEELLK
;
A
#
# COMPACT_ATOMS: atom_id res chain seq x y z
N MET A 1 13.38 -19.72 12.14
CA MET A 1 12.53 -19.81 10.95
C MET A 1 11.16 -19.18 11.21
N ALA A 2 10.72 -18.32 10.34
CA ALA A 2 9.41 -17.68 10.49
C ALA A 2 8.30 -18.72 10.32
N LYS A 3 7.28 -18.66 11.16
CA LYS A 3 6.10 -19.51 11.01
C LYS A 3 5.30 -19.16 9.76
N LYS A 4 4.74 -20.15 9.12
CA LYS A 4 3.83 -19.94 8.00
C LYS A 4 2.46 -19.49 8.50
N THR A 5 1.72 -18.80 7.67
CA THR A 5 0.38 -18.30 8.01
C THR A 5 -0.53 -19.42 8.55
N ALA A 6 -0.47 -20.61 7.94
CA ALA A 6 -1.26 -21.76 8.38
C ALA A 6 -0.93 -22.19 9.80
N GLU A 7 0.34 -22.09 10.23
CA GLU A 7 0.77 -22.42 11.59
C GLU A 7 0.19 -21.44 12.60
N PHE A 8 0.16 -20.14 12.28
CA PHE A 8 -0.47 -19.13 13.12
C PHE A 8 -1.96 -19.39 13.29
N LEU A 9 -2.65 -19.73 12.20
CA LEU A 9 -4.07 -20.02 12.24
C LEU A 9 -4.37 -21.26 13.09
N ASN A 10 -3.53 -22.29 13.00
CA ASN A 10 -3.67 -23.49 13.80
C ASN A 10 -3.50 -23.21 15.29
N GLU A 11 -2.48 -22.43 15.67
CA GLU A 11 -2.26 -22.05 17.06
C GLU A 11 -3.42 -21.26 17.64
N LEU A 12 -3.97 -20.32 16.85
CA LEU A 12 -5.11 -19.51 17.27
C LEU A 12 -6.41 -20.31 17.36
N SER A 13 -6.49 -21.46 16.68
CA SER A 13 -7.62 -22.38 16.78
C SER A 13 -7.60 -23.23 18.04
N ASP A 14 -6.45 -23.34 18.71
CA ASP A 14 -6.31 -24.14 19.92
C ASP A 14 -6.97 -23.41 21.11
N LYS A 15 -7.87 -24.09 21.80
CA LYS A 15 -8.59 -23.56 22.97
C LYS A 15 -7.69 -23.27 24.17
N ASN A 16 -6.52 -23.88 24.20
CA ASN A 16 -5.56 -23.73 25.29
C ASN A 16 -4.51 -22.64 25.02
N THR A 17 -4.58 -21.97 23.89
CA THR A 17 -3.61 -20.93 23.53
C THR A 17 -3.73 -19.73 24.47
N ASP A 18 -2.61 -19.37 25.11
CA ASP A 18 -2.48 -18.13 25.87
C ASP A 18 -1.98 -17.05 24.93
N LEU A 19 -2.80 -16.03 24.68
CA LEU A 19 -2.45 -14.94 23.76
C LEU A 19 -1.19 -14.20 24.18
N LYS A 20 -0.96 -14.03 25.49
CA LYS A 20 0.26 -13.35 25.95
C LYS A 20 1.51 -14.13 25.57
N GLU A 21 1.49 -15.44 25.77
CA GLU A 21 2.61 -16.30 25.37
C GLU A 21 2.73 -16.36 23.84
N TYR A 22 1.60 -16.45 23.15
CA TYR A 22 1.56 -16.45 21.68
C TYR A 22 2.30 -15.24 21.09
N PHE A 23 2.02 -14.04 21.61
CA PHE A 23 2.69 -12.82 21.13
C PHE A 23 4.14 -12.71 21.59
N ARG A 24 4.49 -13.29 22.75
CA ARG A 24 5.86 -13.27 23.28
C ARG A 24 6.79 -14.26 22.59
N ALA A 25 6.24 -15.38 22.11
CA ALA A 25 7.03 -16.47 21.55
C ALA A 25 7.89 -16.02 20.35
N ASP A 26 7.33 -15.18 19.49
CA ASP A 26 8.06 -14.65 18.34
C ASP A 26 7.52 -13.27 17.96
N PRO A 27 7.93 -12.23 18.71
CA PRO A 27 7.44 -10.87 18.44
C PRO A 27 7.73 -10.38 17.02
N SER A 28 8.81 -10.85 16.41
CA SER A 28 9.22 -10.44 15.06
C SER A 28 8.30 -10.98 13.96
N SER A 29 7.51 -12.02 14.27
CA SER A 29 6.58 -12.62 13.30
C SER A 29 5.32 -11.78 13.08
N PHE A 30 5.06 -10.80 13.95
CA PHE A 30 3.86 -9.97 13.83
C PHE A 30 4.17 -8.70 13.08
N THR A 31 3.36 -8.44 12.07
CA THR A 31 3.43 -7.17 11.33
C THR A 31 2.83 -6.08 12.21
N ASN A 32 3.68 -5.48 13.03
CA ASN A 32 3.32 -4.31 13.81
C ASN A 32 3.87 -3.05 13.13
N THR A 33 3.78 -3.03 11.80
CA THR A 33 4.28 -1.91 11.02
C THR A 33 3.29 -0.78 11.12
N SER A 34 3.68 0.31 11.76
CA SER A 34 2.89 1.53 11.74
C SER A 34 2.81 2.05 10.30
N ILE A 35 1.75 2.80 10.00
CA ILE A 35 1.60 3.46 8.69
C ILE A 35 2.84 4.31 8.39
N LYS A 36 3.30 5.05 9.39
CA LYS A 36 4.51 5.87 9.26
C LYS A 36 5.74 5.03 8.91
N GLY A 37 5.95 3.92 9.60
CA GLY A 37 7.08 3.02 9.34
C GLY A 37 7.04 2.44 7.94
N PHE A 38 5.86 2.08 7.46
CA PHE A 38 5.69 1.58 6.10
C PHE A 38 6.11 2.63 5.05
N TRP A 39 5.59 3.85 5.18
CA TRP A 39 5.90 4.92 4.22
C TRP A 39 7.38 5.30 4.25
N GLU A 40 7.98 5.38 5.44
CA GLU A 40 9.42 5.65 5.57
C GLU A 40 10.26 4.61 4.82
N LYS A 41 9.90 3.33 4.98
CA LYS A 41 10.58 2.23 4.29
C LYS A 41 10.41 2.34 2.77
N MET A 42 9.22 2.65 2.30
CA MET A 42 8.94 2.77 0.86
C MET A 42 9.67 3.97 0.25
N ILE A 43 9.69 5.11 0.93
CA ILE A 43 10.39 6.30 0.48
C ILE A 43 11.89 6.03 0.36
N LYS A 44 12.47 5.37 1.36
CA LYS A 44 13.87 5.01 1.35
C LYS A 44 14.22 4.07 0.20
N LYS A 45 13.36 3.08 -0.05
CA LYS A 45 13.55 2.10 -1.12
C LYS A 45 13.40 2.74 -2.51
N ALA A 46 12.53 3.73 -2.64
CA ALA A 46 12.25 4.36 -3.93
C ALA A 46 13.43 5.15 -4.51
N GLU A 47 14.41 5.50 -3.69
CA GLU A 47 15.56 6.31 -4.10
C GLU A 47 15.18 7.63 -4.77
N LYS A 48 14.00 8.15 -4.43
CA LYS A 48 13.48 9.42 -4.94
C LYS A 48 13.33 10.40 -3.79
N THR A 49 13.46 11.69 -4.08
CA THR A 49 13.21 12.71 -3.06
C THR A 49 11.72 12.82 -2.76
N LYS A 50 11.39 13.26 -1.58
CA LYS A 50 9.98 13.52 -1.21
C LYS A 50 9.36 14.55 -2.15
N SER A 51 10.14 15.55 -2.55
CA SER A 51 9.71 16.57 -3.51
C SER A 51 9.30 15.97 -4.85
N ASP A 52 10.11 15.05 -5.39
CA ASP A 52 9.78 14.34 -6.63
C ASP A 52 8.48 13.53 -6.51
N ILE A 53 8.33 12.83 -5.39
CA ILE A 53 7.13 12.02 -5.15
C ILE A 53 5.89 12.92 -5.07
N ILE A 54 5.98 14.01 -4.33
CA ILE A 54 4.88 14.97 -4.18
C ILE A 54 4.45 15.52 -5.53
N ASN A 55 5.42 15.94 -6.35
CA ASN A 55 5.15 16.49 -7.67
C ASN A 55 4.53 15.44 -8.61
N LYS A 56 5.07 14.25 -8.63
CA LYS A 56 4.55 13.16 -9.48
C LYS A 56 3.18 12.65 -9.04
N ALA A 57 2.92 12.66 -7.74
CA ALA A 57 1.62 12.28 -7.20
C ALA A 57 0.58 13.41 -7.35
N ASP A 58 1.03 14.63 -7.65
CA ASP A 58 0.22 15.84 -7.73
C ASP A 58 -0.57 16.08 -6.44
N LEU A 59 0.16 16.12 -5.33
CA LEU A 59 -0.38 16.37 -4.00
C LEU A 59 0.26 17.62 -3.41
N SER A 60 -0.41 18.21 -2.41
CA SER A 60 0.20 19.28 -1.63
C SER A 60 1.23 18.71 -0.65
N TYR A 61 2.21 19.53 -0.27
CA TYR A 61 3.20 19.17 0.73
C TYR A 61 2.54 18.77 2.05
N CYS A 62 1.63 19.61 2.54
CA CYS A 62 0.97 19.36 3.82
C CYS A 62 0.21 18.03 3.82
N TYR A 63 -0.52 17.76 2.77
CA TYR A 63 -1.29 16.51 2.65
C TYR A 63 -0.37 15.29 2.63
N PHE A 64 0.68 15.34 1.81
CA PHE A 64 1.63 14.24 1.69
C PHE A 64 2.30 13.94 3.05
N TYR A 65 2.76 14.97 3.76
CA TYR A 65 3.38 14.79 5.06
C TYR A 65 2.40 14.24 6.10
N ASP A 66 1.15 14.67 6.06
CA ASP A 66 0.11 14.11 6.94
C ASP A 66 -0.12 12.62 6.67
N VAL A 67 -0.09 12.21 5.41
CA VAL A 67 -0.25 10.81 5.01
C VAL A 67 0.92 9.96 5.49
N ILE A 68 2.15 10.36 5.19
CA ILE A 68 3.32 9.54 5.53
C ILE A 68 3.60 9.51 7.02
N ASN A 69 3.13 10.49 7.78
CA ASN A 69 3.25 10.52 9.24
C ASN A 69 2.07 9.87 9.95
N GLY A 70 1.11 9.33 9.21
CA GLY A 70 -0.04 8.64 9.78
C GLY A 70 -1.10 9.55 10.38
N ARG A 71 -1.04 10.86 10.11
CA ARG A 71 -2.03 11.82 10.62
C ARG A 71 -3.33 11.81 9.84
N LYS A 72 -3.28 11.43 8.56
CA LYS A 72 -4.44 11.30 7.69
C LYS A 72 -4.41 9.96 6.98
N ILE A 73 -5.58 9.34 6.86
CA ILE A 73 -5.75 8.14 6.04
C ILE A 73 -6.27 8.61 4.69
N PRO A 74 -5.47 8.47 3.63
CA PRO A 74 -5.87 8.93 2.31
C PRO A 74 -6.93 8.02 1.68
N SER A 75 -7.63 8.52 0.66
CA SER A 75 -8.51 7.69 -0.14
C SER A 75 -7.72 6.63 -0.90
N LYS A 76 -8.40 5.60 -1.38
CA LYS A 76 -7.78 4.56 -2.20
C LYS A 76 -7.06 5.16 -3.41
N ASP A 77 -7.68 6.10 -4.10
CA ASP A 77 -7.10 6.76 -5.27
C ASP A 77 -5.81 7.52 -4.93
N LYS A 78 -5.80 8.22 -3.80
CA LYS A 78 -4.60 8.95 -3.35
C LYS A 78 -3.44 8.00 -3.04
N ILE A 79 -3.73 6.86 -2.42
CA ILE A 79 -2.73 5.83 -2.16
C ILE A 79 -2.13 5.32 -3.47
N ILE A 80 -2.98 5.05 -4.46
CA ILE A 80 -2.54 4.60 -5.78
C ILE A 80 -1.66 5.66 -6.45
N ARG A 81 -2.05 6.94 -6.36
CA ARG A 81 -1.24 8.03 -6.89
C ARG A 81 0.15 8.07 -6.27
N ILE A 82 0.23 7.93 -4.95
CA ILE A 82 1.51 7.90 -4.24
C ILE A 82 2.33 6.68 -4.67
N ALA A 83 1.69 5.51 -4.77
CA ALA A 83 2.36 4.28 -5.19
C ALA A 83 2.94 4.41 -6.60
N LEU A 84 2.20 4.98 -7.53
CA LEU A 84 2.68 5.22 -8.90
C LEU A 84 3.84 6.22 -8.89
N ALA A 85 3.73 7.29 -8.11
CA ALA A 85 4.77 8.32 -8.00
C ALA A 85 6.07 7.75 -7.43
N MET A 86 5.98 6.83 -6.49
CA MET A 86 7.15 6.15 -5.91
C MET A 86 7.69 5.04 -6.79
N GLY A 87 6.94 4.58 -7.77
CA GLY A 87 7.32 3.41 -8.57
C GLY A 87 7.23 2.11 -7.81
N LEU A 88 6.28 1.98 -6.88
CA LEU A 88 6.07 0.75 -6.13
C LEU A 88 5.62 -0.38 -7.05
N ASN A 89 6.00 -1.61 -6.72
CA ASN A 89 5.48 -2.77 -7.42
C ASN A 89 4.06 -3.08 -6.93
N LEU A 90 3.40 -4.06 -7.56
CA LEU A 90 2.02 -4.39 -7.23
C LEU A 90 1.86 -4.85 -5.77
N ASP A 91 2.76 -5.71 -5.30
CA ASP A 91 2.70 -6.21 -3.92
C ASP A 91 2.81 -5.07 -2.91
N GLU A 92 3.71 -4.12 -3.16
CA GLU A 92 3.89 -2.94 -2.32
C GLU A 92 2.68 -2.02 -2.36
N CYS A 93 2.09 -1.84 -3.53
CA CYS A 93 0.86 -1.06 -3.70
C CYS A 93 -0.31 -1.70 -2.94
N GLN A 94 -0.47 -3.00 -3.07
CA GLN A 94 -1.51 -3.75 -2.34
C GLN A 94 -1.30 -3.66 -0.82
N GLU A 95 -0.07 -3.72 -0.36
CA GLU A 95 0.27 -3.56 1.05
C GLU A 95 -0.08 -2.16 1.56
N ALA A 96 0.22 -1.14 0.77
CA ALA A 96 -0.15 0.24 1.09
C ALA A 96 -1.66 0.38 1.27
N LEU A 97 -2.43 -0.22 0.38
CA LEU A 97 -3.89 -0.23 0.48
C LEU A 97 -4.35 -0.97 1.73
N ARG A 98 -3.79 -2.13 1.99
CA ARG A 98 -4.17 -2.97 3.13
C ARG A 98 -3.93 -2.26 4.47
N ILE A 99 -2.76 -1.71 4.69
CA ILE A 99 -2.44 -1.04 5.95
C ILE A 99 -3.26 0.23 6.17
N SER A 100 -3.74 0.83 5.08
CA SER A 100 -4.59 2.02 5.14
C SER A 100 -6.08 1.67 5.28
N GLY A 101 -6.41 0.39 5.45
CA GLY A 101 -7.79 -0.06 5.60
C GLY A 101 -8.61 0.02 4.32
N LYS A 102 -7.94 0.04 3.17
CA LYS A 102 -8.61 0.07 1.87
C LYS A 102 -8.60 -1.31 1.22
N SER A 103 -9.56 -1.54 0.34
CA SER A 103 -9.63 -2.81 -0.39
C SER A 103 -8.46 -2.92 -1.38
N ALA A 104 -7.93 -4.12 -1.53
CA ALA A 104 -6.91 -4.40 -2.54
C ALA A 104 -7.48 -4.21 -3.95
N LEU A 105 -6.59 -3.95 -4.91
CA LEU A 105 -6.96 -3.94 -6.32
C LEU A 105 -7.36 -5.37 -6.74
N TYR A 106 -8.50 -5.47 -7.39
CA TYR A 106 -9.07 -6.76 -7.77
C TYR A 106 -9.18 -6.87 -9.29
N PRO A 107 -8.53 -7.88 -9.91
CA PRO A 107 -8.44 -7.96 -11.38
C PRO A 107 -9.76 -8.17 -12.10
N ARG A 108 -10.81 -8.55 -11.41
CA ARG A 108 -12.15 -8.69 -12.01
C ARG A 108 -12.93 -7.39 -12.04
N ILE A 109 -12.42 -6.34 -11.40
CA ILE A 109 -12.97 -4.99 -11.54
C ILE A 109 -12.21 -4.32 -12.67
N LYS A 110 -12.92 -3.89 -13.70
CA LYS A 110 -12.31 -3.33 -14.92
C LYS A 110 -11.35 -2.17 -14.61
N ARG A 111 -11.79 -1.22 -13.80
CA ARG A 111 -10.95 -0.09 -13.41
C ARG A 111 -9.69 -0.54 -12.68
N ASP A 112 -9.83 -1.47 -11.73
CA ASP A 112 -8.69 -2.01 -11.00
C ASP A 112 -7.72 -2.74 -11.92
N SER A 113 -8.22 -3.44 -12.94
CA SER A 113 -7.36 -4.11 -13.93
C SER A 113 -6.49 -3.12 -14.68
N VAL A 114 -7.04 -1.97 -15.05
CA VAL A 114 -6.27 -0.91 -15.72
C VAL A 114 -5.18 -0.40 -14.78
N ILE A 115 -5.52 -0.18 -13.52
CA ILE A 115 -4.56 0.30 -12.52
C ILE A 115 -3.47 -0.74 -12.25
N ILE A 116 -3.82 -2.01 -12.13
CA ILE A 116 -2.85 -3.10 -11.95
C ILE A 116 -1.86 -3.12 -13.11
N PHE A 117 -2.36 -3.01 -14.33
CA PHE A 117 -1.52 -2.95 -15.53
C PHE A 117 -0.54 -1.77 -15.44
N ALA A 118 -1.04 -0.60 -15.07
CA ALA A 118 -0.24 0.62 -14.96
C ALA A 118 0.85 0.48 -13.89
N VAL A 119 0.52 -0.10 -12.74
CA VAL A 119 1.49 -0.34 -11.66
C VAL A 119 2.58 -1.30 -12.13
N ASN A 120 2.20 -2.40 -12.78
CA ASN A 120 3.14 -3.39 -13.28
C ASN A 120 4.07 -2.83 -14.36
N HIS A 121 3.64 -1.81 -15.10
CA HIS A 121 4.43 -1.19 -16.16
C HIS A 121 5.12 0.10 -15.72
N ALA A 122 5.07 0.40 -14.42
CA ALA A 122 5.69 1.60 -13.82
C ALA A 122 5.22 2.90 -14.50
N TYR A 123 3.94 2.99 -14.81
CA TYR A 123 3.35 4.17 -15.42
C TYR A 123 3.29 5.32 -14.41
N SER A 124 3.37 6.55 -14.93
CA SER A 124 3.10 7.75 -14.15
C SER A 124 1.61 7.86 -13.84
N VAL A 125 1.26 8.74 -12.91
CA VAL A 125 -0.16 9.08 -12.66
C VAL A 125 -0.81 9.60 -13.94
N TYR A 126 -0.11 10.44 -14.67
CA TYR A 126 -0.58 11.01 -15.93
C TYR A 126 -0.94 9.94 -16.96
N LYS A 127 -0.01 9.04 -17.20
CA LYS A 127 -0.19 7.96 -18.18
C LYS A 127 -1.27 6.97 -17.73
N THR A 128 -1.37 6.73 -16.44
CA THR A 128 -2.43 5.89 -15.86
C THR A 128 -3.80 6.51 -16.10
N ASN A 129 -3.92 7.82 -15.88
CA ASN A 129 -5.18 8.53 -16.13
C ASN A 129 -5.55 8.53 -17.60
N ASP A 130 -4.57 8.68 -18.50
CA ASP A 130 -4.82 8.55 -19.94
C ASP A 130 -5.38 7.19 -20.29
N LEU A 131 -4.81 6.14 -19.70
CA LEU A 131 -5.27 4.78 -19.93
C LEU A 131 -6.68 4.55 -19.36
N LEU A 132 -6.96 5.07 -18.16
CA LEU A 132 -8.30 5.01 -17.57
C LEU A 132 -9.33 5.70 -18.47
N ALA A 133 -9.01 6.87 -18.97
CA ALA A 133 -9.90 7.62 -19.89
C ALA A 133 -10.16 6.83 -21.17
N GLU A 134 -9.14 6.19 -21.73
CA GLU A 134 -9.25 5.37 -22.92
C GLU A 134 -10.27 4.23 -22.75
N TYR A 135 -10.33 3.65 -21.57
CA TYR A 135 -11.25 2.57 -21.27
C TYR A 135 -12.56 3.03 -20.61
N GLY A 136 -12.80 4.32 -20.61
CA GLY A 136 -14.04 4.88 -20.09
C GLY A 136 -14.21 4.80 -18.58
N GLU A 137 -13.11 4.71 -17.86
CA GLU A 137 -13.11 4.62 -16.41
C GLU A 137 -12.79 5.97 -15.77
N GLU A 138 -13.25 6.15 -14.52
CA GLU A 138 -12.96 7.37 -13.77
C GLU A 138 -11.47 7.52 -13.52
N LEU A 139 -10.98 8.75 -13.66
CA LEU A 139 -9.58 9.07 -13.37
C LEU A 139 -9.29 8.96 -11.87
N LEU A 140 -8.03 8.83 -11.52
CA LEU A 140 -7.56 8.88 -10.14
C LEU A 140 -7.80 10.27 -9.57
N LYS A 141 -8.54 10.34 -8.48
CA LYS A 141 -8.89 11.61 -7.82
C LYS A 141 -7.86 12.06 -6.80
#